data_1c3a538239562a8f8302f573755fd499
#
_entry.id   1c3a538239562a8f8302f573755fd499
#
_cell.length_a   1.000
_cell.length_b   1.000
_cell.length_c   1.000
_cell.angle_alpha   90.00
_cell.angle_beta   90.00
_cell.angle_gamma   90.00
#
_symmetry.space_group_name_H-M   'P 1'
#
loop_
_entity.id
_entity.type
_entity.pdbx_description
1 polymer ?
#
loop_
_entity_poly.entity_id
_entity_poly.type
_entity_poly.pdbx_seq_one_letter_code
_entity_poly.pdbx_strand_id
1 'polypeptide(L)'
;MMTLSNFENFVPPHIWMRGEEYFESGAVTELEETELGDWIAQVEGTKDYEVEVSIEGKEIVYWDCDCPYDGDICKHVVAVILAIRENKSKEKRFLSAKEVKIMEKQKKMSKDTNVKDILSFVSPKQLSNFILEYASGHPECKQALIEKFLPERNTTNKTSLDYRTEIQQCFNVPYRETEDRYGRYHGPETDWNKVSCYLDGYLKKAELLCERHNFADAASIALQILQSIGENYIEQELLYHDGMAIINFCDSSGKILMNIIKHSDVSATLKKEILKEVRLIEKLSAYREYDIYDIEQLLELITLETQTKEEALSYVNQLIEERKDSWELYKLIERKVDILRALHREEEAQATIKFYLYLPEIRKQEVERYIENQQYDEAIKTLNEGIQIAQKKGELGTIKEWLEYKLSIYEQTENIPCLIDACKELFILENGDLAYYRKLKKYVAKEKWKTFLNAMMKQTKFIKYYLGGQCNEADIYAEEEDYESLLNLLSDTSHRSIEALLHYAHHLTEIYSDEILQLLHKSICKYAEENVGRNHYEYIVRILKETKKLKGGKALVQEIVEEFRVTYKRRPSMMEVLRNF
;
A
#
# COMPACT_ATOMS: atom_id res chain seq x y z
N MET A 1 18.49 17.03 22.40
CA MET A 1 17.71 16.51 23.53
C MET A 1 16.25 16.52 23.13
N MET A 2 15.59 15.38 23.19
CA MET A 2 14.20 15.22 22.79
C MET A 2 13.27 15.59 23.95
N THR A 3 12.30 16.49 23.72
CA THR A 3 11.37 17.00 24.74
C THR A 3 9.93 16.90 24.24
N LEU A 4 8.95 16.99 25.13
CA LEU A 4 7.52 17.04 24.75
C LEU A 4 7.17 18.17 23.78
N SER A 5 8.00 19.21 23.66
CA SER A 5 7.77 20.36 22.78
C SER A 5 8.46 20.28 21.42
N ASN A 6 9.40 19.37 21.23
CA ASN A 6 10.19 19.28 20.01
C ASN A 6 10.39 17.85 19.49
N PHE A 7 9.76 16.84 20.10
CA PHE A 7 9.99 15.45 19.75
C PHE A 7 9.57 15.13 18.31
N GLU A 8 8.64 15.89 17.73
CA GLU A 8 8.27 15.78 16.33
C GLU A 8 9.46 15.88 15.35
N ASN A 9 10.51 16.62 15.74
CA ASN A 9 11.73 16.76 14.92
C ASN A 9 12.63 15.51 14.94
N PHE A 10 12.34 14.55 15.82
CA PHE A 10 13.12 13.31 15.99
C PHE A 10 12.38 12.08 15.45
N VAL A 11 11.14 12.26 14.95
CA VAL A 11 10.28 11.19 14.46
C VAL A 11 10.23 11.22 12.93
N PRO A 12 10.42 10.08 12.24
CA PRO A 12 10.22 10.03 10.79
C PRO A 12 8.81 10.51 10.39
N PRO A 13 8.66 11.33 9.34
CA PRO A 13 7.37 11.94 8.97
C PRO A 13 6.23 10.93 8.79
N HIS A 14 6.50 9.78 8.19
CA HIS A 14 5.50 8.73 7.99
C HIS A 14 5.05 8.04 9.29
N ILE A 15 5.91 8.00 10.31
CA ILE A 15 5.58 7.50 11.65
C ILE A 15 4.83 8.58 12.41
N TRP A 16 5.24 9.85 12.27
CA TRP A 16 4.56 10.99 12.87
C TRP A 16 3.09 11.06 12.45
N MET A 17 2.81 11.07 11.14
CA MET A 17 1.44 11.14 10.61
C MET A 17 0.56 10.01 11.16
N ARG A 18 1.07 8.78 11.16
CA ARG A 18 0.34 7.63 11.69
C ARG A 18 0.16 7.69 13.21
N GLY A 19 1.11 8.27 13.94
CA GLY A 19 1.00 8.48 15.38
C GLY A 19 -0.01 9.58 15.73
N GLU A 20 -0.04 10.66 14.95
CA GLU A 20 -1.03 11.74 15.07
C GLU A 20 -2.45 11.21 14.78
N GLU A 21 -2.63 10.38 13.74
CA GLU A 21 -3.90 9.72 13.43
C GLU A 21 -4.38 8.82 14.58
N TYR A 22 -3.49 8.02 15.17
CA TYR A 22 -3.80 7.18 16.33
C TYR A 22 -4.20 8.00 17.57
N PHE A 23 -3.53 9.11 17.80
CA PHE A 23 -3.88 10.04 18.87
C PHE A 23 -5.24 10.72 18.64
N GLU A 24 -5.48 11.25 17.42
CA GLU A 24 -6.73 11.93 17.06
C GLU A 24 -7.94 10.98 17.03
N SER A 25 -7.74 9.71 16.70
CA SER A 25 -8.80 8.68 16.74
C SER A 25 -9.17 8.25 18.17
N GLY A 26 -8.41 8.67 19.18
CA GLY A 26 -8.62 8.26 20.57
C GLY A 26 -8.13 6.83 20.86
N ALA A 27 -7.21 6.31 20.07
CA ALA A 27 -6.68 4.96 20.24
C ALA A 27 -5.86 4.78 21.52
N VAL A 28 -5.41 5.83 22.17
CA VAL A 28 -4.79 5.77 23.50
C VAL A 28 -5.88 5.69 24.55
N THR A 29 -6.11 4.50 25.11
CA THR A 29 -7.27 4.21 25.98
C THR A 29 -6.96 4.33 27.47
N GLU A 30 -5.78 3.89 27.89
CA GLU A 30 -5.35 3.93 29.29
C GLU A 30 -4.01 4.68 29.35
N LEU A 31 -4.00 5.82 30.01
CA LEU A 31 -2.79 6.64 30.21
C LEU A 31 -2.64 6.96 31.68
N GLU A 32 -1.65 6.38 32.33
CA GLU A 32 -1.37 6.54 33.74
C GLU A 32 0.07 7.00 33.99
N GLU A 33 0.26 7.96 34.92
CA GLU A 33 1.58 8.36 35.42
C GLU A 33 1.91 7.55 36.67
N THR A 34 3.06 6.89 36.68
CA THR A 34 3.54 6.12 37.84
C THR A 34 4.10 7.04 38.91
N GLU A 35 4.27 6.52 40.13
CA GLU A 35 4.87 7.28 41.25
C GLU A 35 6.32 7.73 40.96
N LEU A 36 7.00 7.12 39.98
CA LEU A 36 8.36 7.46 39.57
C LEU A 36 8.43 8.47 38.43
N GLY A 37 7.26 8.90 37.88
CA GLY A 37 7.18 9.84 36.76
C GLY A 37 7.24 9.24 35.39
N ASP A 38 7.18 7.91 35.30
CA ASP A 38 7.04 7.17 34.05
C ASP A 38 5.56 7.10 33.63
N TRP A 39 5.29 7.05 32.35
CA TRP A 39 3.96 6.96 31.77
C TRP A 39 3.74 5.61 31.12
N ILE A 40 2.66 4.93 31.49
CA ILE A 40 2.23 3.68 30.89
C ILE A 40 0.89 3.91 30.18
N ALA A 41 0.73 3.41 28.98
CA ALA A 41 -0.49 3.55 28.19
C ALA A 41 -0.82 2.29 27.41
N GLN A 42 -2.11 2.02 27.22
CA GLN A 42 -2.62 1.05 26.26
C GLN A 42 -3.04 1.77 24.97
N VAL A 43 -2.66 1.22 23.82
CA VAL A 43 -2.98 1.77 22.50
C VAL A 43 -3.69 0.73 21.66
N GLU A 44 -4.96 0.99 21.33
CA GLU A 44 -5.75 0.13 20.44
C GLU A 44 -5.19 0.13 19.01
N GLY A 45 -4.98 -1.06 18.43
CA GLY A 45 -4.50 -1.25 17.07
C GLY A 45 -5.01 -2.56 16.46
N THR A 46 -4.15 -3.30 15.77
CA THR A 46 -4.45 -4.71 15.39
C THR A 46 -4.53 -5.63 16.59
N LYS A 47 -3.90 -5.24 17.67
CA LYS A 47 -3.98 -5.74 19.04
C LYS A 47 -3.87 -4.52 19.95
N ASP A 48 -4.12 -4.68 21.24
CA ASP A 48 -3.79 -3.68 22.23
C ASP A 48 -2.29 -3.75 22.52
N TYR A 49 -1.61 -2.61 22.42
CA TYR A 49 -0.18 -2.49 22.63
C TYR A 49 0.10 -1.69 23.88
N GLU A 50 1.01 -2.19 24.73
CA GLU A 50 1.50 -1.49 25.89
C GLU A 50 2.68 -0.59 25.49
N VAL A 51 2.62 0.67 25.93
CA VAL A 51 3.63 1.68 25.65
C VAL A 51 4.09 2.33 26.95
N GLU A 52 5.40 2.35 27.17
CA GLU A 52 6.05 3.01 28.31
C GLU A 52 6.85 4.22 27.83
N VAL A 53 6.75 5.35 28.54
CA VAL A 53 7.50 6.60 28.25
C VAL A 53 7.99 7.21 29.54
N SER A 54 9.32 7.38 29.69
CA SER A 54 9.93 8.02 30.86
C SER A 54 10.35 9.44 30.55
N ILE A 55 9.97 10.37 31.46
CA ILE A 55 10.23 11.80 31.29
C ILE A 55 10.93 12.35 32.52
N GLU A 56 12.16 12.80 32.37
CA GLU A 56 12.90 13.52 33.42
C GLU A 56 12.86 15.02 33.18
N GLY A 57 12.10 15.72 34.02
CA GLY A 57 11.92 17.18 33.94
C GLY A 57 11.14 17.60 32.68
N LYS A 58 11.82 17.91 31.58
CA LYS A 58 11.24 18.27 30.28
C LYS A 58 11.70 17.34 29.16
N GLU A 59 12.62 16.45 29.46
CA GLU A 59 13.31 15.60 28.49
C GLU A 59 12.68 14.20 28.49
N ILE A 60 12.46 13.64 27.30
CA ILE A 60 12.03 12.24 27.11
C ILE A 60 13.31 11.42 27.08
N VAL A 61 13.52 10.59 28.12
CA VAL A 61 14.76 9.83 28.32
C VAL A 61 14.64 8.39 27.89
N TYR A 62 13.44 7.83 27.86
CA TYR A 62 13.19 6.44 27.47
C TYR A 62 11.79 6.26 26.90
N TRP A 63 11.64 5.32 25.98
CA TRP A 63 10.35 4.81 25.48
C TRP A 63 10.50 3.37 25.00
N ASP A 64 9.43 2.61 25.18
CA ASP A 64 9.30 1.22 24.70
C ASP A 64 7.88 0.94 24.23
N CYS A 65 7.70 -0.05 23.36
CA CYS A 65 6.40 -0.51 22.87
C CYS A 65 6.50 -1.96 22.44
N ASP A 66 5.58 -2.81 22.87
CA ASP A 66 5.54 -4.24 22.56
C ASP A 66 5.05 -4.56 21.12
N CYS A 67 4.88 -3.55 20.26
CA CYS A 67 4.48 -3.75 18.87
C CYS A 67 5.62 -4.32 18.01
N PRO A 68 5.31 -5.04 16.90
CA PRO A 68 6.31 -5.70 16.06
C PRO A 68 7.14 -4.75 15.16
N TYR A 69 7.08 -3.44 15.40
CA TYR A 69 7.88 -2.45 14.68
C TYR A 69 9.30 -2.41 15.25
N ASP A 70 10.31 -2.62 14.41
CA ASP A 70 11.73 -2.74 14.78
C ASP A 70 12.56 -1.46 14.58
N GLY A 71 11.91 -0.32 14.32
CA GLY A 71 12.56 0.99 14.25
C GLY A 71 12.64 1.67 15.62
N ASP A 72 13.43 2.76 15.70
CA ASP A 72 13.73 3.46 16.96
C ASP A 72 12.49 4.00 17.69
N ILE A 73 11.48 4.50 16.96
CA ILE A 73 10.23 5.03 17.52
C ILE A 73 9.06 4.64 16.64
N CYS A 74 8.03 4.00 17.21
CA CYS A 74 6.84 3.56 16.49
C CYS A 74 5.68 4.58 16.59
N LYS A 75 4.64 4.39 15.77
CA LYS A 75 3.44 5.23 15.77
C LYS A 75 2.68 5.24 17.10
N HIS A 76 2.71 4.13 17.87
CA HIS A 76 2.04 4.03 19.16
C HIS A 76 2.75 4.89 20.21
N VAL A 77 4.08 4.86 20.24
CA VAL A 77 4.88 5.74 21.10
C VAL A 77 4.60 7.22 20.79
N VAL A 78 4.51 7.59 19.51
CA VAL A 78 4.15 8.96 19.10
C VAL A 78 2.77 9.35 19.60
N ALA A 79 1.77 8.48 19.47
CA ALA A 79 0.41 8.74 19.96
C ALA A 79 0.39 8.97 21.48
N VAL A 80 1.13 8.16 22.25
CA VAL A 80 1.21 8.29 23.72
C VAL A 80 1.94 9.57 24.11
N ILE A 81 3.04 9.95 23.46
CA ILE A 81 3.73 11.22 23.76
C ILE A 81 2.80 12.43 23.47
N LEU A 82 1.97 12.37 22.41
CA LEU A 82 0.97 13.39 22.13
C LEU A 82 -0.09 13.45 23.24
N ALA A 83 -0.58 12.31 23.73
CA ALA A 83 -1.54 12.21 24.82
C ALA A 83 -0.97 12.76 26.14
N ILE A 84 0.29 12.44 26.47
CA ILE A 84 0.99 13.01 27.63
C ILE A 84 1.10 14.54 27.51
N ARG A 85 1.47 15.06 26.33
CA ARG A 85 1.56 16.50 26.07
C ARG A 85 0.23 17.21 26.27
N GLU A 86 -0.86 16.59 25.84
CA GLU A 86 -2.21 17.13 26.04
C GLU A 86 -2.61 17.07 27.51
N ASN A 87 -2.36 15.98 28.22
CA ASN A 87 -2.67 15.81 29.65
C ASN A 87 -1.96 16.86 30.50
N LYS A 88 -0.63 17.01 30.35
CA LYS A 88 0.15 18.05 31.05
C LYS A 88 -0.27 19.48 30.67
N SER A 89 -0.86 19.71 29.53
CA SER A 89 -1.43 21.01 29.14
C SER A 89 -2.78 21.29 29.81
N LYS A 90 -3.59 20.24 30.06
CA LYS A 90 -4.87 20.33 30.79
C LYS A 90 -4.62 20.61 32.30
N GLU A 91 -3.65 19.94 32.91
CA GLU A 91 -3.28 20.19 34.33
C GLU A 91 -2.83 21.63 34.59
N LYS A 92 -2.08 22.25 33.66
CA LYS A 92 -1.71 23.67 33.73
C LYS A 92 -2.90 24.62 33.67
N ARG A 93 -4.03 24.23 33.06
CA ARG A 93 -5.25 25.03 32.99
C ARG A 93 -6.03 25.05 34.29
N PHE A 94 -5.89 24.06 35.19
CA PHE A 94 -6.57 24.01 36.48
C PHE A 94 -5.84 24.74 37.60
N LEU A 95 -4.57 25.13 37.41
CA LEU A 95 -3.73 25.71 38.46
C LEU A 95 -3.73 27.25 38.55
N SER A 96 -4.48 27.99 37.72
CA SER A 96 -4.33 29.46 37.67
C SER A 96 -5.58 30.29 37.98
N ALA A 97 -6.17 30.06 39.16
CA ALA A 97 -7.02 31.07 39.78
C ALA A 97 -6.25 32.38 40.15
N LYS A 98 -4.91 32.39 40.08
CA LYS A 98 -4.06 33.58 40.19
C LYS A 98 -3.88 34.36 38.89
N GLU A 99 -4.07 33.72 37.74
CA GLU A 99 -3.89 34.35 36.42
C GLU A 99 -5.11 35.14 35.95
N VAL A 100 -6.31 34.86 36.46
CA VAL A 100 -7.52 35.64 36.16
C VAL A 100 -7.34 37.12 36.55
N LYS A 101 -6.59 37.43 37.63
CA LYS A 101 -6.25 38.81 38.00
C LYS A 101 -5.23 39.48 37.07
N ILE A 102 -4.45 38.73 36.33
CA ILE A 102 -3.50 39.25 35.33
C ILE A 102 -4.23 39.55 34.02
N MET A 103 -5.22 38.74 33.66
CA MET A 103 -6.05 38.97 32.46
C MET A 103 -6.93 40.22 32.56
N GLU A 104 -7.42 40.58 33.75
CA GLU A 104 -8.16 41.83 33.95
C GLU A 104 -7.27 43.07 33.79
N LYS A 105 -5.96 42.96 34.05
CA LYS A 105 -4.99 44.04 33.79
C LYS A 105 -4.61 44.14 32.29
N GLN A 106 -4.63 43.03 31.55
CA GLN A 106 -4.36 43.00 30.10
C GLN A 106 -5.56 43.51 29.26
N LYS A 107 -6.79 43.39 29.77
CA LYS A 107 -7.99 43.93 29.13
C LYS A 107 -8.02 45.47 29.02
N LYS A 108 -7.15 46.17 29.76
CA LYS A 108 -6.99 47.62 29.67
C LYS A 108 -5.93 48.09 28.66
N MET A 109 -5.12 47.15 28.09
CA MET A 109 -4.06 47.50 27.12
C MET A 109 -4.43 47.23 25.65
N SER A 110 -5.63 46.73 25.34
CA SER A 110 -5.95 46.21 24.01
C SER A 110 -6.74 47.16 23.11
N LYS A 111 -6.69 48.46 23.29
CA LYS A 111 -7.42 49.41 22.41
C LYS A 111 -6.65 49.90 21.19
N ASP A 112 -5.35 49.63 21.09
CA ASP A 112 -4.50 50.14 19.99
C ASP A 112 -3.64 49.08 19.28
N THR A 113 -3.91 47.77 19.44
CA THR A 113 -3.13 46.74 18.74
C THR A 113 -3.65 46.56 17.32
N ASN A 114 -2.80 46.82 16.32
CA ASN A 114 -3.14 46.71 14.94
C ASN A 114 -3.31 45.21 14.55
N VAL A 115 -4.38 44.89 13.78
CA VAL A 115 -4.67 43.52 13.31
C VAL A 115 -3.47 42.90 12.60
N LYS A 116 -2.67 43.69 11.86
CA LYS A 116 -1.45 43.21 11.21
C LYS A 116 -0.42 42.64 12.18
N ASP A 117 -0.29 43.24 13.34
CA ASP A 117 0.67 42.81 14.36
C ASP A 117 0.22 41.47 14.96
N ILE A 118 -1.10 41.30 15.18
CA ILE A 118 -1.67 40.03 15.67
C ILE A 118 -1.44 38.92 14.64
N LEU A 119 -1.71 39.19 13.37
CA LEU A 119 -1.56 38.21 12.27
C LEU A 119 -0.11 37.77 12.07
N SER A 120 0.88 38.60 12.43
CA SER A 120 2.31 38.24 12.33
C SER A 120 2.74 37.18 13.35
N PHE A 121 1.97 36.95 14.41
CA PHE A 121 2.24 35.99 15.49
C PHE A 121 1.37 34.72 15.41
N VAL A 122 0.41 34.67 14.47
CA VAL A 122 -0.55 33.56 14.35
C VAL A 122 -0.15 32.68 13.17
N SER A 123 -0.01 31.39 13.41
CA SER A 123 0.25 30.45 12.32
C SER A 123 -0.98 30.33 11.39
N PRO A 124 -0.78 29.99 10.11
CA PRO A 124 -1.90 29.78 9.17
C PRO A 124 -2.94 28.77 9.69
N LYS A 125 -2.50 27.71 10.38
CA LYS A 125 -3.39 26.69 10.98
C LYS A 125 -4.23 27.28 12.13
N GLN A 126 -3.63 28.09 12.99
CA GLN A 126 -4.36 28.78 14.08
C GLN A 126 -5.38 29.78 13.54
N LEU A 127 -5.00 30.54 12.49
CA LEU A 127 -5.90 31.46 11.84
C LEU A 127 -7.06 30.73 11.14
N SER A 128 -6.80 29.64 10.45
CA SER A 128 -7.82 28.80 9.81
C SER A 128 -8.81 28.25 10.84
N ASN A 129 -8.33 27.69 11.94
CA ASN A 129 -9.17 27.18 13.03
C ASN A 129 -10.02 28.27 13.65
N PHE A 130 -9.44 29.46 13.90
CA PHE A 130 -10.19 30.61 14.42
C PHE A 130 -11.30 31.05 13.44
N ILE A 131 -11.00 31.11 12.14
CA ILE A 131 -12.00 31.50 11.13
C ILE A 131 -13.11 30.46 11.05
N LEU A 132 -12.81 29.15 11.10
CA LEU A 132 -13.80 28.09 11.10
C LEU A 132 -14.71 28.16 12.34
N GLU A 133 -14.14 28.33 13.51
CA GLU A 133 -14.89 28.47 14.76
C GLU A 133 -15.75 29.73 14.75
N TYR A 134 -15.19 30.86 14.34
CA TYR A 134 -15.91 32.14 14.26
C TYR A 134 -17.03 32.09 13.23
N ALA A 135 -16.79 31.54 12.04
CA ALA A 135 -17.81 31.40 10.98
C ALA A 135 -18.93 30.43 11.35
N SER A 136 -18.71 29.45 12.23
CA SER A 136 -19.74 28.54 12.71
C SER A 136 -20.80 29.23 13.58
N GLY A 137 -20.39 30.27 14.34
CA GLY A 137 -21.26 31.07 15.20
C GLY A 137 -21.77 32.38 14.54
N HIS A 138 -21.22 32.76 13.37
CA HIS A 138 -21.46 34.05 12.72
C HIS A 138 -21.80 33.87 11.24
N PRO A 139 -23.10 33.74 10.89
CA PRO A 139 -23.53 33.51 9.50
C PRO A 139 -23.05 34.59 8.53
N GLU A 140 -22.93 35.84 8.99
CA GLU A 140 -22.40 36.96 8.22
C GLU A 140 -20.93 36.78 7.83
N CYS A 141 -20.11 36.22 8.71
CA CYS A 141 -18.71 35.91 8.42
C CYS A 141 -18.62 34.78 7.37
N LYS A 142 -19.42 33.73 7.54
CA LYS A 142 -19.51 32.64 6.56
C LYS A 142 -19.95 33.18 5.19
N GLN A 143 -20.94 34.07 5.14
CA GLN A 143 -21.41 34.68 3.91
C GLN A 143 -20.34 35.55 3.24
N ALA A 144 -19.62 36.37 4.03
CA ALA A 144 -18.51 37.19 3.52
C ALA A 144 -17.35 36.35 2.97
N LEU A 145 -17.03 35.21 3.61
CA LEU A 145 -16.04 34.27 3.09
C LEU A 145 -16.50 33.65 1.76
N ILE A 146 -17.79 33.27 1.68
CA ILE A 146 -18.39 32.72 0.46
C ILE A 146 -18.33 33.76 -0.66
N GLU A 147 -18.77 35.00 -0.41
CA GLU A 147 -18.76 36.06 -1.41
C GLU A 147 -17.38 36.42 -1.93
N LYS A 148 -16.39 36.39 -1.05
CA LYS A 148 -15.01 36.76 -1.37
C LYS A 148 -14.23 35.66 -2.06
N PHE A 149 -14.38 34.42 -1.60
CA PHE A 149 -13.53 33.29 -2.03
C PHE A 149 -14.25 32.28 -2.93
N LEU A 150 -15.59 32.30 -2.96
CA LEU A 150 -16.44 31.44 -3.80
C LEU A 150 -17.54 32.26 -4.46
N PRO A 151 -17.22 33.14 -5.43
CA PRO A 151 -18.22 33.98 -6.11
C PRO A 151 -19.28 33.13 -6.79
N GLU A 152 -20.54 33.59 -6.72
CA GLU A 152 -21.65 32.97 -7.44
C GLU A 152 -21.50 33.09 -8.98
N ARG A 153 -22.23 32.22 -9.70
CA ARG A 153 -22.20 31.97 -11.16
C ARG A 153 -22.27 33.26 -12.05
N ASN A 154 -22.65 34.41 -11.52
CA ASN A 154 -22.96 35.63 -12.27
C ASN A 154 -22.07 36.85 -11.98
N THR A 155 -20.99 36.72 -11.20
CA THR A 155 -20.08 37.83 -10.94
C THR A 155 -18.79 37.67 -11.71
N THR A 156 -18.83 38.18 -12.95
CA THR A 156 -17.77 38.86 -13.67
C THR A 156 -16.36 38.30 -13.60
N ASN A 157 -15.90 37.77 -14.76
CA ASN A 157 -14.56 37.95 -15.31
C ASN A 157 -13.36 37.98 -14.30
N LYS A 158 -13.23 36.98 -13.46
CA LYS A 158 -11.89 36.57 -13.10
C LYS A 158 -11.35 35.80 -14.31
N THR A 159 -10.41 36.44 -15.01
CA THR A 159 -9.75 35.82 -16.14
C THR A 159 -8.86 34.67 -15.63
N SER A 160 -8.68 33.61 -16.42
CA SER A 160 -7.71 32.53 -16.17
C SER A 160 -6.31 33.03 -15.73
N LEU A 161 -6.03 34.30 -16.03
CA LEU A 161 -4.80 35.01 -15.65
C LEU A 161 -4.66 35.16 -14.11
N ASP A 162 -5.74 35.36 -13.38
CA ASP A 162 -5.71 35.61 -11.93
C ASP A 162 -5.30 34.33 -11.17
N TYR A 163 -5.84 33.18 -11.53
CA TYR A 163 -5.46 31.90 -10.91
C TYR A 163 -4.03 31.49 -11.27
N ARG A 164 -3.57 31.79 -12.48
CA ARG A 164 -2.19 31.55 -12.89
C ARG A 164 -1.19 32.24 -11.97
N THR A 165 -1.38 33.54 -11.75
CA THR A 165 -0.49 34.31 -10.87
C THR A 165 -0.53 33.83 -9.43
N GLU A 166 -1.73 33.55 -8.92
CA GLU A 166 -1.91 33.04 -7.55
C GLU A 166 -1.26 31.66 -7.35
N ILE A 167 -1.43 30.72 -8.28
CA ILE A 167 -0.89 29.36 -8.19
C ILE A 167 0.64 29.36 -8.41
N GLN A 168 1.15 30.16 -9.35
CA GLN A 168 2.61 30.29 -9.53
C GLN A 168 3.28 30.88 -8.28
N GLN A 169 2.61 31.79 -7.57
CA GLN A 169 3.16 32.31 -6.30
C GLN A 169 3.29 31.24 -5.23
N CYS A 170 2.51 30.15 -5.28
CA CYS A 170 2.65 29.03 -4.36
C CYS A 170 4.03 28.33 -4.47
N PHE A 171 4.68 28.41 -5.63
CA PHE A 171 6.00 27.85 -5.87
C PHE A 171 7.13 28.81 -5.47
N ASN A 172 6.84 30.11 -5.24
CA ASN A 172 7.81 31.11 -4.76
C ASN A 172 7.97 31.06 -3.23
N VAL A 173 8.20 29.87 -2.68
CA VAL A 173 8.47 29.70 -1.25
C VAL A 173 9.97 29.81 -0.97
N PRO A 174 10.36 30.33 0.23
CA PRO A 174 11.76 30.36 0.60
C PRO A 174 12.36 28.96 0.61
N TYR A 175 13.57 28.84 0.08
CA TYR A 175 14.32 27.61 0.16
C TYR A 175 14.58 27.23 1.62
N ARG A 176 14.56 25.93 1.89
CA ARG A 176 14.99 25.36 3.16
C ARG A 176 16.42 24.87 3.00
N GLU A 177 17.30 25.28 3.91
CA GLU A 177 18.64 24.69 3.99
C GLU A 177 18.50 23.25 4.54
N THR A 178 18.99 22.26 3.79
CA THR A 178 18.95 20.85 4.19
C THR A 178 20.36 20.31 4.35
N GLU A 179 20.55 19.57 5.46
CA GLU A 179 21.74 18.79 5.73
C GLU A 179 21.36 17.30 5.76
N ASP A 180 22.24 16.45 5.21
CA ASP A 180 22.04 15.01 5.31
C ASP A 180 22.29 14.50 6.76
N ARG A 181 22.02 13.21 6.98
CA ARG A 181 22.22 12.51 8.26
C ARG A 181 23.68 12.62 8.78
N TYR A 182 24.61 13.03 7.93
CA TYR A 182 26.04 13.18 8.20
C TYR A 182 26.49 14.65 8.27
N GLY A 183 25.55 15.60 8.28
CA GLY A 183 25.84 17.04 8.32
C GLY A 183 26.42 17.60 7.02
N ARG A 184 26.16 16.94 5.87
CA ARG A 184 26.57 17.46 4.57
C ARG A 184 25.47 18.37 4.04
N TYR A 185 25.85 19.57 3.66
CA TYR A 185 24.96 20.56 3.05
C TYR A 185 24.56 20.13 1.64
N HIS A 186 23.26 20.02 1.37
CA HIS A 186 22.70 19.66 0.06
C HIS A 186 22.24 20.88 -0.76
N GLY A 187 22.39 22.07 -0.25
CA GLY A 187 21.91 23.28 -0.89
C GLY A 187 20.49 23.67 -0.47
N PRO A 188 19.99 24.81 -0.99
CA PRO A 188 18.64 25.24 -0.71
C PRO A 188 17.63 24.37 -1.49
N GLU A 189 16.71 23.70 -0.79
CA GLU A 189 15.60 22.96 -1.38
C GLU A 189 14.27 23.70 -1.19
N THR A 190 13.35 23.56 -2.15
CA THR A 190 12.00 24.11 -2.03
C THR A 190 11.26 23.46 -0.87
N ASP A 191 10.57 24.26 -0.06
CA ASP A 191 9.72 23.75 1.02
C ASP A 191 8.41 23.19 0.44
N TRP A 192 8.47 21.92 -0.02
CA TRP A 192 7.35 21.23 -0.64
C TRP A 192 6.15 21.07 0.29
N ASN A 193 6.35 20.99 1.60
CA ASN A 193 5.24 20.93 2.54
C ASN A 193 4.37 22.19 2.45
N LYS A 194 4.99 23.36 2.23
CA LYS A 194 4.24 24.60 2.03
C LYS A 194 3.56 24.65 0.67
N VAL A 195 4.27 24.27 -0.41
CA VAL A 195 3.70 24.20 -1.76
C VAL A 195 2.48 23.27 -1.75
N SER A 196 2.63 22.07 -1.22
CA SER A 196 1.55 21.08 -1.10
C SER A 196 0.33 21.61 -0.36
N CYS A 197 0.53 22.30 0.78
CA CYS A 197 -0.54 22.88 1.55
C CYS A 197 -1.35 23.94 0.76
N TYR A 198 -0.66 24.72 -0.08
CA TYR A 198 -1.34 25.72 -0.93
C TYR A 198 -2.08 25.05 -2.09
N LEU A 199 -1.46 24.08 -2.77
CA LEU A 199 -2.08 23.35 -3.88
C LEU A 199 -3.31 22.56 -3.44
N ASP A 200 -3.27 21.92 -2.26
CA ASP A 200 -4.44 21.27 -1.65
C ASP A 200 -5.62 22.24 -1.46
N GLY A 201 -5.31 23.46 -1.02
CA GLY A 201 -6.33 24.50 -0.87
C GLY A 201 -6.99 24.86 -2.21
N TYR A 202 -6.22 24.94 -3.29
CA TYR A 202 -6.76 25.21 -4.63
C TYR A 202 -7.53 24.01 -5.21
N LEU A 203 -7.08 22.77 -5.00
CA LEU A 203 -7.83 21.58 -5.41
C LEU A 203 -9.20 21.50 -4.73
N LYS A 204 -9.25 21.67 -3.40
CA LYS A 204 -10.50 21.73 -2.65
C LYS A 204 -11.42 22.86 -3.15
N LYS A 205 -10.84 24.01 -3.49
CA LYS A 205 -11.59 25.12 -4.09
C LYS A 205 -12.17 24.73 -5.45
N ALA A 206 -11.40 24.05 -6.30
CA ALA A 206 -11.87 23.59 -7.60
C ALA A 206 -13.00 22.56 -7.47
N GLU A 207 -12.90 21.61 -6.53
CA GLU A 207 -13.97 20.65 -6.22
C GLU A 207 -15.26 21.35 -5.79
N LEU A 208 -15.17 22.29 -4.85
CA LEU A 208 -16.32 23.10 -4.42
C LEU A 208 -16.94 23.94 -5.55
N LEU A 209 -16.12 24.44 -6.47
CA LEU A 209 -16.62 25.16 -7.66
C LEU A 209 -17.34 24.22 -8.61
N CYS A 210 -16.88 22.97 -8.78
CA CYS A 210 -17.60 21.94 -9.52
C CYS A 210 -18.97 21.65 -8.91
N GLU A 211 -19.06 21.45 -7.60
CA GLU A 211 -20.33 21.24 -6.87
C GLU A 211 -21.31 22.39 -7.07
N ARG A 212 -20.81 23.60 -7.26
CA ARG A 212 -21.60 24.81 -7.52
C ARG A 212 -21.85 25.08 -9.01
N HIS A 213 -21.49 24.14 -9.88
CA HIS A 213 -21.59 24.29 -11.34
C HIS A 213 -20.78 25.45 -11.93
N ASN A 214 -19.77 25.96 -11.23
CA ASN A 214 -18.82 26.94 -11.77
C ASN A 214 -17.61 26.21 -12.40
N PHE A 215 -17.88 25.52 -13.50
CA PHE A 215 -16.92 24.66 -14.18
C PHE A 215 -15.77 25.43 -14.85
N ALA A 216 -15.97 26.69 -15.25
CA ALA A 216 -14.92 27.48 -15.89
C ALA A 216 -13.78 27.80 -14.91
N ASP A 217 -14.11 28.28 -13.71
CA ASP A 217 -13.11 28.57 -12.68
C ASP A 217 -12.46 27.30 -12.14
N ALA A 218 -13.22 26.22 -11.95
CA ALA A 218 -12.69 24.93 -11.55
C ALA A 218 -11.68 24.37 -12.57
N ALA A 219 -12.01 24.41 -13.85
CA ALA A 219 -11.10 24.00 -14.92
C ALA A 219 -9.85 24.89 -14.97
N SER A 220 -10.00 26.21 -14.81
CA SER A 220 -8.87 27.14 -14.77
C SER A 220 -7.89 26.78 -13.64
N ILE A 221 -8.38 26.50 -12.44
CA ILE A 221 -7.52 26.08 -11.31
C ILE A 221 -6.78 24.79 -11.64
N ALA A 222 -7.48 23.75 -12.09
CA ALA A 222 -6.87 22.46 -12.39
C ALA A 222 -5.82 22.55 -13.50
N LEU A 223 -6.10 23.29 -14.57
CA LEU A 223 -5.15 23.55 -15.67
C LEU A 223 -3.91 24.32 -15.18
N GLN A 224 -4.09 25.33 -14.32
CA GLN A 224 -2.98 26.12 -13.81
C GLN A 224 -2.09 25.32 -12.85
N ILE A 225 -2.66 24.39 -12.08
CA ILE A 225 -1.85 23.46 -11.24
C ILE A 225 -0.98 22.59 -12.15
N LEU A 226 -1.55 21.94 -13.17
CA LEU A 226 -0.79 21.14 -14.13
C LEU A 226 0.30 21.98 -14.82
N GLN A 227 -0.04 23.16 -15.29
CA GLN A 227 0.91 24.04 -15.98
C GLN A 227 2.03 24.48 -15.04
N SER A 228 1.72 24.93 -13.83
CA SER A 228 2.72 25.41 -12.87
C SER A 228 3.65 24.30 -12.38
N ILE A 229 3.13 23.08 -12.18
CA ILE A 229 3.97 21.91 -11.89
C ILE A 229 4.93 21.68 -13.07
N GLY A 230 4.42 21.65 -14.29
CA GLY A 230 5.22 21.40 -15.48
C GLY A 230 6.30 22.46 -15.74
N GLU A 231 6.00 23.75 -15.46
CA GLU A 231 6.93 24.87 -15.63
C GLU A 231 8.03 24.90 -14.54
N ASN A 232 7.69 24.51 -13.29
CA ASN A 232 8.63 24.59 -12.16
C ASN A 232 9.40 23.29 -11.90
N TYR A 233 9.02 22.18 -12.53
CA TYR A 233 9.59 20.88 -12.27
C TYR A 233 11.12 20.82 -12.54
N ILE A 234 11.60 21.47 -13.60
CA ILE A 234 13.01 21.43 -14.01
C ILE A 234 13.88 22.40 -13.21
N GLU A 235 13.31 23.56 -12.82
CA GLU A 235 14.08 24.61 -12.17
C GLU A 235 14.47 24.29 -10.72
N GLN A 236 13.81 23.31 -10.09
CA GLN A 236 13.89 23.10 -8.64
C GLN A 236 14.36 21.70 -8.20
N GLU A 237 14.96 20.90 -9.08
CA GLU A 237 15.47 19.54 -8.77
C GLU A 237 14.49 18.65 -7.96
N LEU A 238 13.20 18.71 -8.30
CA LEU A 238 12.09 18.06 -7.62
C LEU A 238 12.15 16.53 -7.55
N LEU A 239 13.14 15.93 -8.18
CA LEU A 239 13.25 14.51 -8.48
C LEU A 239 13.47 13.60 -7.25
N TYR A 240 13.93 14.13 -6.11
CA TYR A 240 14.47 13.24 -5.08
C TYR A 240 13.58 13.01 -3.85
N HIS A 241 12.66 13.89 -3.49
CA HIS A 241 11.94 13.76 -2.21
C HIS A 241 10.41 13.67 -2.25
N ASP A 242 9.72 14.20 -3.29
CA ASP A 242 8.25 14.32 -3.27
C ASP A 242 7.53 13.90 -4.57
N GLY A 243 8.12 13.01 -5.38
CA GLY A 243 7.53 12.55 -6.65
C GLY A 243 6.08 12.06 -6.52
N MET A 244 5.75 11.37 -5.44
CA MET A 244 4.38 10.89 -5.18
C MET A 244 3.39 12.03 -4.90
N ALA A 245 3.81 13.09 -4.22
CA ALA A 245 2.93 14.23 -3.96
C ALA A 245 2.59 14.97 -5.27
N ILE A 246 3.59 15.16 -6.14
CA ILE A 246 3.42 15.80 -7.45
C ILE A 246 2.47 15.00 -8.34
N ILE A 247 2.67 13.68 -8.42
CA ILE A 247 1.78 12.76 -9.15
C ILE A 247 0.35 12.89 -8.64
N ASN A 248 0.15 12.93 -7.32
CA ASN A 248 -1.18 13.07 -6.72
C ASN A 248 -1.86 14.40 -7.09
N PHE A 249 -1.12 15.51 -7.18
CA PHE A 249 -1.68 16.79 -7.62
C PHE A 249 -2.06 16.78 -9.10
N CYS A 250 -1.24 16.18 -9.94
CA CYS A 250 -1.54 16.00 -11.37
C CYS A 250 -2.79 15.12 -11.55
N ASP A 251 -2.86 14.00 -10.83
CA ASP A 251 -3.96 13.05 -10.86
C ASP A 251 -5.29 13.68 -10.41
N SER A 252 -5.24 14.44 -9.31
CA SER A 252 -6.42 15.15 -8.79
C SER A 252 -6.90 16.22 -9.77
N SER A 253 -5.97 16.98 -10.35
CA SER A 253 -6.28 17.97 -11.39
C SER A 253 -6.88 17.32 -12.64
N GLY A 254 -6.30 16.19 -13.09
CA GLY A 254 -6.83 15.41 -14.21
C GLY A 254 -8.24 14.88 -13.95
N LYS A 255 -8.50 14.35 -12.74
CA LYS A 255 -9.85 13.90 -12.33
C LYS A 255 -10.87 15.03 -12.34
N ILE A 256 -10.51 16.21 -11.86
CA ILE A 256 -11.39 17.40 -11.91
C ILE A 256 -11.73 17.75 -13.35
N LEU A 257 -10.73 17.83 -14.24
CA LEU A 257 -10.93 18.12 -15.66
C LEU A 257 -11.85 17.09 -16.33
N MET A 258 -11.62 15.79 -16.06
CA MET A 258 -12.47 14.71 -16.60
C MET A 258 -13.92 14.78 -16.10
N ASN A 259 -14.12 15.09 -14.82
CA ASN A 259 -15.46 15.29 -14.27
C ASN A 259 -16.19 16.46 -14.96
N ILE A 260 -15.48 17.56 -15.20
CA ILE A 260 -16.02 18.71 -15.93
C ILE A 260 -16.38 18.34 -17.36
N ILE A 261 -15.47 17.65 -18.08
CA ILE A 261 -15.69 17.25 -19.48
C ILE A 261 -16.88 16.32 -19.64
N LYS A 262 -17.09 15.39 -18.69
CA LYS A 262 -18.21 14.44 -18.71
C LYS A 262 -19.55 15.06 -18.31
N HIS A 263 -19.54 16.22 -17.66
CA HIS A 263 -20.77 16.82 -17.14
C HIS A 263 -21.65 17.40 -18.28
N SER A 264 -22.97 17.13 -18.23
CA SER A 264 -23.93 17.51 -19.25
C SER A 264 -24.08 19.01 -19.42
N ASP A 265 -23.97 19.79 -18.33
CA ASP A 265 -24.18 21.24 -18.31
C ASP A 265 -22.98 22.04 -18.83
N VAL A 266 -21.86 21.35 -19.12
CA VAL A 266 -20.66 22.02 -19.60
C VAL A 266 -20.74 22.27 -21.09
N SER A 267 -20.52 23.53 -21.47
CA SER A 267 -20.60 23.95 -22.88
C SER A 267 -19.51 23.32 -23.74
N ALA A 268 -19.84 23.04 -25.01
CA ALA A 268 -18.85 22.53 -25.97
C ALA A 268 -17.66 23.49 -26.16
N THR A 269 -17.87 24.78 -25.95
CA THR A 269 -16.80 25.79 -26.01
C THR A 269 -15.78 25.58 -24.90
N LEU A 270 -16.23 25.43 -23.65
CA LEU A 270 -15.33 25.19 -22.51
C LEU A 270 -14.58 23.85 -22.65
N LYS A 271 -15.25 22.79 -23.13
CA LYS A 271 -14.59 21.51 -23.41
C LYS A 271 -13.46 21.67 -24.42
N LYS A 272 -13.65 22.41 -25.48
CA LYS A 272 -12.63 22.70 -26.50
C LYS A 272 -11.49 23.57 -25.96
N GLU A 273 -11.79 24.52 -25.09
CA GLU A 273 -10.76 25.34 -24.41
C GLU A 273 -9.88 24.47 -23.50
N ILE A 274 -10.48 23.61 -22.67
CA ILE A 274 -9.74 22.68 -21.84
C ILE A 274 -8.83 21.78 -22.70
N LEU A 275 -9.36 21.20 -23.77
CA LEU A 275 -8.58 20.38 -24.70
C LEU A 275 -7.37 21.13 -25.27
N LYS A 276 -7.57 22.40 -25.65
CA LYS A 276 -6.51 23.25 -26.19
C LYS A 276 -5.41 23.51 -25.17
N GLU A 277 -5.78 23.83 -23.94
CA GLU A 277 -4.82 24.10 -22.86
C GLU A 277 -4.04 22.84 -22.46
N VAL A 278 -4.70 21.67 -22.33
CA VAL A 278 -4.00 20.41 -22.03
C VAL A 278 -3.00 20.02 -23.12
N ARG A 279 -3.30 20.31 -24.41
CA ARG A 279 -2.34 20.14 -25.52
C ARG A 279 -1.12 21.05 -25.43
N LEU A 280 -1.23 22.20 -24.77
CA LEU A 280 -0.09 23.09 -24.54
C LEU A 280 0.74 22.58 -23.36
N ILE A 281 0.08 22.11 -22.29
CA ILE A 281 0.72 21.56 -21.09
C ILE A 281 1.49 20.28 -21.42
N GLU A 282 0.95 19.39 -22.25
CA GLU A 282 1.62 18.16 -22.70
C GLU A 282 3.01 18.42 -23.33
N LYS A 283 3.21 19.61 -23.94
CA LYS A 283 4.47 19.96 -24.57
C LYS A 283 5.57 20.35 -23.59
N LEU A 284 5.25 20.56 -22.32
CA LEU A 284 6.25 20.90 -21.30
C LEU A 284 7.19 19.70 -21.08
N SER A 285 8.47 19.97 -20.95
CA SER A 285 9.52 18.94 -20.80
C SER A 285 9.29 18.03 -19.59
N ALA A 286 8.73 18.56 -18.51
CA ALA A 286 8.36 17.77 -17.33
C ALA A 286 7.46 16.55 -17.67
N TYR A 287 6.52 16.73 -18.57
CA TYR A 287 5.61 15.66 -19.01
C TYR A 287 6.19 14.82 -20.15
N ARG A 288 6.92 15.43 -21.09
CA ARG A 288 7.45 14.76 -22.27
C ARG A 288 8.76 14.01 -22.06
N GLU A 289 9.67 14.59 -21.27
CA GLU A 289 11.03 14.08 -21.12
C GLU A 289 11.22 13.36 -19.79
N TYR A 290 10.51 13.80 -18.75
CA TYR A 290 10.66 13.27 -17.39
C TYR A 290 9.48 12.41 -16.94
N ASP A 291 8.39 12.31 -17.74
CA ASP A 291 7.23 11.44 -17.53
C ASP A 291 6.66 11.49 -16.09
N ILE A 292 6.59 12.71 -15.53
CA ILE A 292 6.10 12.92 -14.16
C ILE A 292 4.61 12.57 -13.99
N TYR A 293 3.85 12.57 -15.08
CA TYR A 293 2.43 12.23 -15.13
C TYR A 293 2.02 11.91 -16.56
N ASP A 294 1.20 10.87 -16.74
CA ASP A 294 0.69 10.49 -18.07
C ASP A 294 -0.34 11.49 -18.61
N ILE A 295 0.16 12.65 -19.00
CA ILE A 295 -0.63 13.74 -19.59
C ILE A 295 -1.16 13.36 -20.98
N GLU A 296 -0.48 12.43 -21.69
CA GLU A 296 -0.93 11.94 -22.98
C GLU A 296 -2.22 11.14 -22.81
N GLN A 297 -2.34 10.31 -21.79
CA GLN A 297 -3.56 9.58 -21.48
C GLN A 297 -4.71 10.56 -21.13
N LEU A 298 -4.44 11.60 -20.34
CA LEU A 298 -5.43 12.63 -20.04
C LEU A 298 -5.91 13.33 -21.31
N LEU A 299 -4.97 13.73 -22.19
CA LEU A 299 -5.27 14.38 -23.46
C LEU A 299 -6.10 13.48 -24.38
N GLU A 300 -5.79 12.20 -24.45
CA GLU A 300 -6.53 11.19 -25.20
C GLU A 300 -7.98 11.10 -24.70
N LEU A 301 -8.17 10.93 -23.39
CA LEU A 301 -9.50 10.83 -22.78
C LEU A 301 -10.34 12.10 -23.04
N ILE A 302 -9.75 13.30 -22.87
CA ILE A 302 -10.44 14.57 -23.14
C ILE A 302 -10.80 14.69 -24.64
N THR A 303 -9.90 14.28 -25.53
CA THR A 303 -10.15 14.29 -26.98
C THR A 303 -11.36 13.43 -27.32
N LEU A 304 -11.42 12.20 -26.78
CA LEU A 304 -12.53 11.28 -27.01
C LEU A 304 -13.88 11.81 -26.52
N GLU A 305 -13.89 12.48 -25.37
CA GLU A 305 -15.13 13.05 -24.79
C GLU A 305 -15.59 14.36 -25.46
N THR A 306 -14.70 15.05 -26.18
CA THR A 306 -15.02 16.32 -26.87
C THR A 306 -15.43 16.14 -28.33
N GLN A 307 -15.17 14.98 -28.92
CA GLN A 307 -15.48 14.66 -30.33
C GLN A 307 -16.88 14.03 -30.47
N THR A 308 -17.40 14.01 -31.71
CA THR A 308 -18.53 13.15 -32.02
C THR A 308 -18.13 11.69 -31.90
N LYS A 309 -19.08 10.79 -31.63
CA LYS A 309 -18.79 9.34 -31.50
C LYS A 309 -18.13 8.76 -32.76
N GLU A 310 -18.44 9.26 -33.93
CA GLU A 310 -17.82 8.83 -35.21
C GLU A 310 -16.35 9.30 -35.32
N GLU A 311 -16.10 10.57 -34.96
CA GLU A 311 -14.73 11.10 -34.90
C GLU A 311 -13.89 10.38 -33.82
N ALA A 312 -14.47 10.11 -32.66
CA ALA A 312 -13.85 9.35 -31.59
C ALA A 312 -13.50 7.91 -32.05
N LEU A 313 -14.41 7.25 -32.79
CA LEU A 313 -14.15 5.92 -33.35
C LEU A 313 -12.99 5.95 -34.35
N SER A 314 -12.94 6.96 -35.21
CA SER A 314 -11.84 7.15 -36.17
C SER A 314 -10.50 7.34 -35.44
N TYR A 315 -10.50 8.18 -34.40
CA TYR A 315 -9.31 8.45 -33.59
C TYR A 315 -8.81 7.20 -32.84
N VAL A 316 -9.72 6.46 -32.19
CA VAL A 316 -9.35 5.20 -31.51
C VAL A 316 -8.80 4.17 -32.49
N ASN A 317 -9.36 4.06 -33.71
CA ASN A 317 -8.81 3.18 -34.73
C ASN A 317 -7.38 3.56 -35.14
N GLN A 318 -7.10 4.87 -35.24
CA GLN A 318 -5.73 5.34 -35.50
C GLN A 318 -4.78 4.95 -34.37
N LEU A 319 -5.18 5.19 -33.09
CA LEU A 319 -4.37 4.83 -31.93
C LEU A 319 -4.11 3.30 -31.85
N ILE A 320 -5.09 2.48 -32.19
CA ILE A 320 -4.93 1.01 -32.24
C ILE A 320 -3.85 0.61 -33.24
N GLU A 321 -3.82 1.23 -34.42
CA GLU A 321 -2.78 0.95 -35.43
C GLU A 321 -1.39 1.45 -34.98
N GLU A 322 -1.31 2.61 -34.32
CA GLU A 322 -0.07 3.18 -33.84
C GLU A 322 0.52 2.41 -32.64
N ARG A 323 -0.35 1.84 -31.79
CA ARG A 323 0.02 1.19 -30.51
C ARG A 323 -0.28 -0.32 -30.49
N LYS A 324 -0.35 -0.98 -31.62
CA LYS A 324 -0.72 -2.41 -31.74
C LYS A 324 0.19 -3.37 -30.95
N ASP A 325 1.42 -2.97 -30.66
CA ASP A 325 2.38 -3.76 -29.88
C ASP A 325 2.46 -3.31 -28.40
N SER A 326 1.61 -2.37 -27.98
CA SER A 326 1.55 -1.90 -26.60
C SER A 326 0.83 -2.89 -25.71
N TRP A 327 1.31 -3.04 -24.47
CA TRP A 327 0.63 -3.82 -23.44
C TRP A 327 -0.75 -3.24 -23.06
N GLU A 328 -0.99 -1.95 -23.32
CA GLU A 328 -2.27 -1.25 -23.08
C GLU A 328 -3.26 -1.32 -24.25
N LEU A 329 -2.94 -2.06 -25.32
CA LEU A 329 -3.82 -2.20 -26.48
C LEU A 329 -5.26 -2.57 -26.11
N TYR A 330 -5.43 -3.42 -25.07
CA TYR A 330 -6.75 -3.86 -24.63
C TYR A 330 -7.65 -2.69 -24.21
N LYS A 331 -7.11 -1.64 -23.57
CA LYS A 331 -7.89 -0.44 -23.17
C LYS A 331 -8.46 0.29 -24.39
N LEU A 332 -7.69 0.38 -25.48
CA LEU A 332 -8.15 0.98 -26.73
C LEU A 332 -9.23 0.13 -27.40
N ILE A 333 -9.10 -1.19 -27.33
CA ILE A 333 -10.12 -2.12 -27.84
C ILE A 333 -11.42 -2.01 -27.05
N GLU A 334 -11.35 -1.99 -25.72
CA GLU A 334 -12.51 -1.74 -24.84
C GLU A 334 -13.21 -0.42 -25.24
N ARG A 335 -12.43 0.66 -25.36
CA ARG A 335 -12.97 1.96 -25.75
C ARG A 335 -13.65 1.93 -27.12
N LYS A 336 -13.04 1.24 -28.09
CA LYS A 336 -13.65 1.03 -29.41
C LYS A 336 -14.98 0.30 -29.32
N VAL A 337 -15.06 -0.76 -28.54
CA VAL A 337 -16.27 -1.56 -28.31
C VAL A 337 -17.36 -0.69 -27.69
N ASP A 338 -17.03 0.11 -26.67
CA ASP A 338 -17.97 1.03 -26.02
C ASP A 338 -18.53 2.10 -26.97
N ILE A 339 -17.66 2.68 -27.81
CA ILE A 339 -18.09 3.65 -28.81
C ILE A 339 -19.02 2.99 -29.86
N LEU A 340 -18.68 1.79 -30.32
CA LEU A 340 -19.51 1.05 -31.26
C LEU A 340 -20.88 0.72 -30.69
N ARG A 341 -20.96 0.29 -29.43
CA ARG A 341 -22.23 0.06 -28.72
C ARG A 341 -23.04 1.36 -28.58
N ALA A 342 -22.36 2.45 -28.23
CA ALA A 342 -22.99 3.77 -28.11
C ALA A 342 -23.47 4.32 -29.46
N LEU A 343 -22.96 3.82 -30.58
CA LEU A 343 -23.42 4.05 -31.95
C LEU A 343 -24.47 3.02 -32.42
N HIS A 344 -24.91 2.09 -31.56
CA HIS A 344 -25.81 0.98 -31.89
C HIS A 344 -25.27 0.03 -32.98
N ARG A 345 -23.93 -0.10 -33.11
CA ARG A 345 -23.24 -0.96 -34.08
C ARG A 345 -22.77 -2.25 -33.40
N GLU A 346 -23.72 -3.00 -32.81
CA GLU A 346 -23.40 -4.18 -31.96
C GLU A 346 -22.69 -5.30 -32.74
N GLU A 347 -23.01 -5.51 -34.03
CA GLU A 347 -22.33 -6.52 -34.86
C GLU A 347 -20.84 -6.24 -35.01
N GLU A 348 -20.47 -4.97 -35.18
CA GLU A 348 -19.07 -4.56 -35.29
C GLU A 348 -18.36 -4.61 -33.94
N ALA A 349 -19.06 -4.30 -32.86
CA ALA A 349 -18.54 -4.45 -31.51
C ALA A 349 -18.18 -5.92 -31.23
N GLN A 350 -19.08 -6.85 -31.52
CA GLN A 350 -18.86 -8.29 -31.37
C GLN A 350 -17.75 -8.81 -32.30
N ALA A 351 -17.68 -8.33 -33.53
CA ALA A 351 -16.60 -8.67 -34.46
C ALA A 351 -15.24 -8.19 -33.93
N THR A 352 -15.20 -6.99 -33.32
CA THR A 352 -14.00 -6.43 -32.69
C THR A 352 -13.56 -7.30 -31.52
N ILE A 353 -14.44 -7.62 -30.58
CA ILE A 353 -14.15 -8.50 -29.44
C ILE A 353 -13.59 -9.83 -29.94
N LYS A 354 -14.27 -10.47 -30.89
CA LYS A 354 -13.87 -11.77 -31.43
C LYS A 354 -12.49 -11.73 -32.08
N PHE A 355 -12.16 -10.65 -32.77
CA PHE A 355 -10.85 -10.49 -33.41
C PHE A 355 -9.72 -10.38 -32.37
N TYR A 356 -9.96 -9.68 -31.26
CA TYR A 356 -8.97 -9.42 -30.22
C TYR A 356 -9.02 -10.40 -29.03
N LEU A 357 -9.75 -11.53 -29.14
CA LEU A 357 -9.77 -12.58 -28.11
C LEU A 357 -8.40 -13.21 -27.81
N TYR A 358 -7.37 -12.93 -28.60
CA TYR A 358 -6.01 -13.36 -28.29
C TYR A 358 -5.38 -12.57 -27.15
N LEU A 359 -5.93 -11.39 -26.80
CA LEU A 359 -5.55 -10.60 -25.64
C LEU A 359 -6.23 -11.19 -24.38
N PRO A 360 -5.47 -11.50 -23.32
CA PRO A 360 -6.03 -12.10 -22.10
C PRO A 360 -7.15 -11.26 -21.47
N GLU A 361 -6.99 -9.93 -21.42
CA GLU A 361 -7.94 -9.00 -20.80
C GLU A 361 -9.29 -9.01 -21.56
N ILE A 362 -9.27 -8.95 -22.88
CA ILE A 362 -10.48 -9.00 -23.70
C ILE A 362 -11.16 -10.37 -23.58
N ARG A 363 -10.36 -11.45 -23.54
CA ARG A 363 -10.88 -12.81 -23.34
C ARG A 363 -11.56 -12.93 -21.98
N LYS A 364 -10.95 -12.41 -20.93
CA LYS A 364 -11.47 -12.43 -19.58
C LYS A 364 -12.85 -11.80 -19.51
N GLN A 365 -13.00 -10.59 -20.02
CA GLN A 365 -14.28 -9.87 -20.05
C GLN A 365 -15.36 -10.66 -20.81
N GLU A 366 -15.01 -11.27 -21.93
CA GLU A 366 -15.96 -12.06 -22.70
C GLU A 366 -16.36 -13.35 -21.96
N VAL A 367 -15.44 -14.00 -21.27
CA VAL A 367 -15.72 -15.14 -20.39
C VAL A 367 -16.64 -14.72 -19.23
N GLU A 368 -16.35 -13.63 -18.56
CA GLU A 368 -17.19 -13.08 -17.48
C GLU A 368 -18.61 -12.78 -17.97
N ARG A 369 -18.73 -12.16 -19.15
CA ARG A 369 -20.02 -11.92 -19.80
C ARG A 369 -20.80 -13.21 -20.09
N TYR A 370 -20.12 -14.25 -20.57
CA TYR A 370 -20.76 -15.56 -20.77
C TYR A 370 -21.21 -16.18 -19.47
N ILE A 371 -20.43 -16.09 -18.40
CA ILE A 371 -20.79 -16.59 -17.07
C ILE A 371 -22.01 -15.87 -16.51
N GLU A 372 -22.06 -14.54 -16.59
CA GLU A 372 -23.19 -13.71 -16.15
C GLU A 372 -24.48 -14.08 -16.88
N ASN A 373 -24.38 -14.40 -18.18
CA ASN A 373 -25.50 -14.85 -19.00
C ASN A 373 -25.79 -16.36 -18.92
N GLN A 374 -25.11 -17.09 -18.03
CA GLN A 374 -25.23 -18.55 -17.85
C GLN A 374 -24.91 -19.37 -19.12
N GLN A 375 -24.10 -18.80 -20.01
CA GLN A 375 -23.64 -19.43 -21.26
C GLN A 375 -22.34 -20.21 -21.00
N TYR A 376 -22.38 -21.20 -20.12
CA TYR A 376 -21.22 -21.90 -19.60
C TYR A 376 -20.43 -22.66 -20.68
N ASP A 377 -21.12 -23.23 -21.68
CA ASP A 377 -20.46 -23.95 -22.77
C ASP A 377 -19.56 -23.01 -23.63
N GLU A 378 -20.06 -21.81 -23.94
CA GLU A 378 -19.29 -20.79 -24.66
C GLU A 378 -18.13 -20.27 -23.81
N ALA A 379 -18.33 -20.07 -22.52
CA ALA A 379 -17.27 -19.69 -21.58
C ALA A 379 -16.16 -20.75 -21.57
N ILE A 380 -16.49 -22.02 -21.40
CA ILE A 380 -15.52 -23.13 -21.39
C ILE A 380 -14.77 -23.24 -22.72
N LYS A 381 -15.45 -23.09 -23.85
CA LYS A 381 -14.82 -23.10 -25.17
C LYS A 381 -13.81 -21.95 -25.28
N THR A 382 -14.21 -20.74 -24.90
CA THR A 382 -13.35 -19.54 -24.94
C THR A 382 -12.14 -19.70 -24.03
N LEU A 383 -12.31 -20.29 -22.84
CA LEU A 383 -11.22 -20.60 -21.90
C LEU A 383 -10.26 -21.64 -22.46
N ASN A 384 -10.76 -22.73 -23.08
CA ASN A 384 -9.91 -23.76 -23.67
C ASN A 384 -9.04 -23.19 -24.79
N GLU A 385 -9.58 -22.35 -25.67
CA GLU A 385 -8.81 -21.65 -26.69
C GLU A 385 -7.73 -20.76 -26.06
N GLY A 386 -8.06 -20.04 -24.96
CA GLY A 386 -7.12 -19.22 -24.20
C GLY A 386 -5.97 -20.02 -23.60
N ILE A 387 -6.28 -21.17 -23.02
CA ILE A 387 -5.28 -22.10 -22.47
C ILE A 387 -4.32 -22.57 -23.57
N GLN A 388 -4.83 -22.93 -24.73
CA GLN A 388 -3.97 -23.35 -25.86
C GLN A 388 -3.03 -22.24 -26.35
N ILE A 389 -3.50 -20.97 -26.35
CA ILE A 389 -2.68 -19.82 -26.72
C ILE A 389 -1.59 -19.59 -25.66
N ALA A 390 -1.97 -19.57 -24.39
CA ALA A 390 -1.06 -19.36 -23.27
C ALA A 390 0.00 -20.48 -23.16
N GLN A 391 -0.38 -21.75 -23.44
CA GLN A 391 0.56 -22.88 -23.51
C GLN A 391 1.62 -22.70 -24.58
N LYS A 392 1.23 -22.24 -25.78
CA LYS A 392 2.19 -21.98 -26.88
C LYS A 392 3.17 -20.85 -26.52
N LYS A 393 2.74 -19.88 -25.73
CA LYS A 393 3.57 -18.75 -25.28
C LYS A 393 4.37 -19.05 -23.99
N GLY A 394 4.02 -20.11 -23.27
CA GLY A 394 4.62 -20.43 -21.96
C GLY A 394 4.15 -19.54 -20.81
N GLU A 395 2.97 -18.95 -20.93
CA GLU A 395 2.38 -18.02 -19.95
C GLU A 395 1.66 -18.79 -18.83
N LEU A 396 2.41 -19.34 -17.87
CA LEU A 396 1.86 -20.20 -16.81
C LEU A 396 0.82 -19.49 -15.92
N GLY A 397 1.02 -18.21 -15.61
CA GLY A 397 0.06 -17.43 -14.82
C GLY A 397 -1.30 -17.30 -15.51
N THR A 398 -1.30 -17.05 -16.82
CA THR A 398 -2.53 -16.99 -17.63
C THR A 398 -3.23 -18.35 -17.69
N ILE A 399 -2.48 -19.45 -17.82
CA ILE A 399 -3.05 -20.82 -17.79
C ILE A 399 -3.73 -21.08 -16.45
N LYS A 400 -3.11 -20.71 -15.33
CA LYS A 400 -3.68 -20.82 -14.01
C LYS A 400 -5.01 -20.08 -13.92
N GLU A 401 -5.03 -18.81 -14.31
CA GLU A 401 -6.24 -17.98 -14.27
C GLU A 401 -7.39 -18.63 -15.06
N TRP A 402 -7.13 -19.12 -16.28
CA TRP A 402 -8.18 -19.78 -17.08
C TRP A 402 -8.65 -21.09 -16.48
N LEU A 403 -7.78 -21.86 -15.85
CA LEU A 403 -8.16 -23.09 -15.14
C LEU A 403 -8.99 -22.79 -13.89
N GLU A 404 -8.71 -21.71 -13.18
CA GLU A 404 -9.51 -21.26 -12.02
C GLU A 404 -10.91 -20.83 -12.45
N TYR A 405 -11.07 -20.12 -13.57
CA TYR A 405 -12.38 -19.83 -14.16
C TYR A 405 -13.15 -21.12 -14.52
N LYS A 406 -12.48 -22.09 -15.17
CA LYS A 406 -13.10 -23.40 -15.47
C LYS A 406 -13.53 -24.13 -14.22
N LEU A 407 -12.68 -24.12 -13.19
CA LEU A 407 -13.00 -24.75 -11.89
C LEU A 407 -14.24 -24.12 -11.27
N SER A 408 -14.33 -22.79 -11.26
CA SER A 408 -15.51 -22.07 -10.77
C SER A 408 -16.80 -22.42 -11.54
N ILE A 409 -16.72 -22.50 -12.89
CA ILE A 409 -17.87 -22.91 -13.71
C ILE A 409 -18.29 -24.35 -13.39
N TYR A 410 -17.35 -25.29 -13.24
CA TYR A 410 -17.67 -26.68 -12.93
C TYR A 410 -18.21 -26.84 -11.51
N GLU A 411 -17.85 -25.99 -10.56
CA GLU A 411 -18.45 -25.93 -9.24
C GLU A 411 -19.92 -25.44 -9.32
N GLN A 412 -20.18 -24.38 -10.08
CA GLN A 412 -21.52 -23.83 -10.25
C GLN A 412 -22.47 -24.80 -11.00
N THR A 413 -21.93 -25.56 -11.94
CA THR A 413 -22.70 -26.53 -12.74
C THR A 413 -22.72 -27.94 -12.15
N GLU A 414 -22.08 -28.15 -10.99
CA GLU A 414 -21.93 -29.45 -10.32
C GLU A 414 -21.32 -30.55 -11.22
N ASN A 415 -20.50 -30.15 -12.19
CA ASN A 415 -19.83 -31.09 -13.11
C ASN A 415 -18.58 -31.69 -12.45
N ILE A 416 -18.79 -32.65 -11.55
CA ILE A 416 -17.73 -33.28 -10.75
C ILE A 416 -16.58 -33.89 -11.57
N PRO A 417 -16.81 -34.62 -12.68
CA PRO A 417 -15.68 -35.15 -13.49
C PRO A 417 -14.76 -34.06 -14.02
N CYS A 418 -15.30 -33.02 -14.64
CA CYS A 418 -14.52 -31.91 -15.18
C CYS A 418 -13.88 -31.05 -14.08
N LEU A 419 -14.53 -30.94 -12.92
CA LEU A 419 -13.98 -30.28 -11.72
C LEU A 419 -12.71 -31.01 -11.25
N ILE A 420 -12.73 -32.35 -11.16
CA ILE A 420 -11.57 -33.15 -10.77
C ILE A 420 -10.43 -32.96 -11.77
N ASP A 421 -10.69 -32.96 -13.06
CA ASP A 421 -9.66 -32.77 -14.09
C ASP A 421 -9.03 -31.37 -14.00
N ALA A 422 -9.83 -30.30 -13.94
CA ALA A 422 -9.34 -28.93 -13.80
C ALA A 422 -8.53 -28.73 -12.51
N CYS A 423 -9.04 -29.27 -11.41
CA CYS A 423 -8.40 -29.19 -10.10
C CYS A 423 -7.05 -29.96 -10.09
N LYS A 424 -6.97 -31.12 -10.79
CA LYS A 424 -5.74 -31.88 -10.97
C LYS A 424 -4.70 -31.08 -11.77
N GLU A 425 -5.12 -30.43 -12.86
CA GLU A 425 -4.22 -29.58 -13.66
C GLU A 425 -3.67 -28.44 -12.83
N LEU A 426 -4.50 -27.76 -12.03
CA LEU A 426 -4.09 -26.69 -11.11
C LEU A 426 -3.13 -27.19 -10.02
N PHE A 427 -3.40 -28.36 -9.44
CA PHE A 427 -2.49 -28.97 -8.47
C PHE A 427 -1.09 -29.20 -9.05
N ILE A 428 -1.02 -29.72 -10.26
CA ILE A 428 0.27 -29.98 -10.93
C ILE A 428 0.97 -28.66 -11.27
N LEU A 429 0.23 -27.67 -11.77
CA LEU A 429 0.74 -26.37 -12.18
C LEU A 429 1.28 -25.57 -10.97
N GLU A 430 0.59 -25.63 -9.84
CA GLU A 430 0.92 -24.93 -8.59
C GLU A 430 1.81 -25.77 -7.64
N ASN A 431 2.58 -26.71 -8.19
CA ASN A 431 3.58 -27.48 -7.46
C ASN A 431 3.02 -28.20 -6.22
N GLY A 432 1.80 -28.71 -6.32
CA GLY A 432 1.17 -29.48 -5.25
C GLY A 432 0.45 -28.65 -4.20
N ASP A 433 -0.11 -27.50 -4.57
CA ASP A 433 -0.84 -26.64 -3.63
C ASP A 433 -1.93 -27.40 -2.86
N LEU A 434 -1.93 -27.22 -1.54
CA LEU A 434 -2.79 -27.96 -0.60
C LEU A 434 -4.29 -27.63 -0.74
N ALA A 435 -4.64 -26.45 -1.26
CA ALA A 435 -6.05 -26.11 -1.48
C ALA A 435 -6.65 -27.02 -2.55
N TYR A 436 -5.93 -27.24 -3.64
CA TYR A 436 -6.37 -28.16 -4.71
C TYR A 436 -6.30 -29.62 -4.27
N TYR A 437 -5.28 -30.01 -3.50
CA TYR A 437 -5.19 -31.34 -2.91
C TYR A 437 -6.41 -31.66 -2.03
N ARG A 438 -6.75 -30.77 -1.08
CA ARG A 438 -7.90 -30.96 -0.19
C ARG A 438 -9.24 -30.96 -0.93
N LYS A 439 -9.35 -30.15 -1.99
CA LYS A 439 -10.52 -30.13 -2.86
C LYS A 439 -10.68 -31.47 -3.60
N LEU A 440 -9.61 -32.01 -4.19
CA LEU A 440 -9.59 -33.32 -4.84
C LEU A 440 -9.93 -34.45 -3.87
N LYS A 441 -9.37 -34.44 -2.66
CA LYS A 441 -9.66 -35.44 -1.61
C LYS A 441 -11.13 -35.51 -1.24
N LYS A 442 -11.86 -34.37 -1.37
CA LYS A 442 -13.30 -34.29 -1.13
C LYS A 442 -14.13 -34.97 -2.22
N TYR A 443 -13.71 -34.87 -3.49
CA TYR A 443 -14.52 -35.31 -4.64
C TYR A 443 -14.11 -36.68 -5.20
N VAL A 444 -12.87 -37.12 -5.00
CA VAL A 444 -12.39 -38.43 -5.46
C VAL A 444 -12.82 -39.52 -4.46
N ALA A 445 -13.33 -40.66 -4.97
CA ALA A 445 -13.76 -41.79 -4.13
C ALA A 445 -12.58 -42.33 -3.30
N LYS A 446 -12.82 -42.64 -2.01
CA LYS A 446 -11.83 -43.07 -1.03
C LYS A 446 -11.02 -44.28 -1.50
N GLU A 447 -11.68 -45.26 -2.15
CA GLU A 447 -11.03 -46.48 -2.65
C GLU A 447 -10.03 -46.22 -3.76
N LYS A 448 -10.23 -45.14 -4.52
CA LYS A 448 -9.37 -44.72 -5.64
C LYS A 448 -8.33 -43.67 -5.24
N TRP A 449 -8.51 -43.05 -4.08
CA TRP A 449 -7.74 -41.89 -3.67
C TRP A 449 -6.23 -42.12 -3.69
N LYS A 450 -5.74 -43.16 -3.04
CA LYS A 450 -4.31 -43.45 -2.93
C LYS A 450 -3.64 -43.63 -4.29
N THR A 451 -4.30 -44.37 -5.21
CA THR A 451 -3.79 -44.58 -6.57
C THR A 451 -3.80 -43.27 -7.38
N PHE A 452 -4.87 -42.49 -7.23
CA PHE A 452 -5.02 -41.19 -7.87
C PHE A 452 -3.95 -40.20 -7.40
N LEU A 453 -3.79 -40.06 -6.07
CA LEU A 453 -2.81 -39.17 -5.47
C LEU A 453 -1.38 -39.52 -5.91
N ASN A 454 -1.00 -40.81 -5.85
CA ASN A 454 0.34 -41.26 -6.26
C ASN A 454 0.63 -40.97 -7.75
N ALA A 455 -0.37 -41.12 -8.61
CA ALA A 455 -0.21 -40.81 -10.03
C ALA A 455 -0.06 -39.29 -10.27
N MET A 456 -0.75 -38.48 -9.50
CA MET A 456 -0.71 -37.03 -9.56
C MET A 456 0.61 -36.48 -9.00
N MET A 457 1.06 -36.95 -7.85
CA MET A 457 2.34 -36.54 -7.24
C MET A 457 3.54 -36.85 -8.14
N LYS A 458 3.54 -37.98 -8.87
CA LYS A 458 4.58 -38.30 -9.85
C LYS A 458 4.67 -37.32 -11.02
N GLN A 459 3.59 -36.64 -11.36
CA GLN A 459 3.53 -35.65 -12.44
C GLN A 459 3.86 -34.23 -11.94
N THR A 460 3.78 -34.02 -10.64
CA THR A 460 4.02 -32.70 -10.02
C THR A 460 5.52 -32.45 -9.86
N LYS A 461 5.96 -31.28 -10.27
CA LYS A 461 7.33 -30.79 -9.99
C LYS A 461 7.30 -29.99 -8.70
N PHE A 462 7.45 -30.67 -7.57
CA PHE A 462 7.49 -29.98 -6.28
C PHE A 462 8.67 -29.01 -6.17
N ILE A 463 8.41 -27.83 -5.61
CA ILE A 463 9.47 -26.90 -5.27
C ILE A 463 10.15 -27.41 -4.02
N LYS A 464 11.46 -27.68 -4.13
CA LYS A 464 12.27 -28.22 -3.02
C LYS A 464 12.79 -27.17 -2.03
N TYR A 465 12.22 -25.97 -2.03
CA TYR A 465 12.58 -24.93 -1.08
C TYR A 465 11.56 -24.88 0.05
N TYR A 466 12.06 -25.01 1.27
CA TYR A 466 11.27 -24.88 2.49
C TYR A 466 11.16 -23.41 2.88
N LEU A 467 10.06 -22.74 2.53
CA LEU A 467 9.74 -21.42 3.04
C LEU A 467 9.24 -21.55 4.48
N GLY A 468 10.04 -21.05 5.45
CA GLY A 468 9.69 -21.19 6.87
C GLY A 468 9.58 -22.60 7.39
N GLY A 469 10.23 -23.58 6.71
CA GLY A 469 10.21 -24.99 7.12
C GLY A 469 9.11 -25.84 6.48
N GLN A 470 8.23 -25.29 5.66
CA GLN A 470 7.10 -26.00 5.02
C GLN A 470 7.34 -26.25 3.53
N CYS A 471 6.84 -27.37 3.02
CA CYS A 471 6.71 -27.61 1.59
C CYS A 471 5.49 -28.50 1.30
N ASN A 472 4.83 -28.24 0.17
CA ASN A 472 3.58 -28.92 -0.19
C ASN A 472 3.72 -30.47 -0.20
N GLU A 473 4.83 -31.00 -0.67
CA GLU A 473 5.06 -32.46 -0.72
C GLU A 473 5.09 -33.06 0.70
N ALA A 474 5.80 -32.43 1.62
CA ALA A 474 5.88 -32.87 3.02
C ALA A 474 4.53 -32.75 3.74
N ASP A 475 3.80 -31.66 3.49
CA ASP A 475 2.47 -31.42 4.05
C ASP A 475 1.47 -32.49 3.60
N ILE A 476 1.51 -32.88 2.31
CA ILE A 476 0.68 -33.96 1.77
C ILE A 476 1.00 -35.29 2.45
N TYR A 477 2.29 -35.65 2.58
CA TYR A 477 2.66 -36.88 3.29
C TYR A 477 2.22 -36.84 4.75
N ALA A 478 2.31 -35.71 5.41
CA ALA A 478 1.85 -35.55 6.79
C ALA A 478 0.31 -35.71 6.91
N GLU A 479 -0.48 -35.09 5.97
CA GLU A 479 -1.96 -35.23 5.95
C GLU A 479 -2.45 -36.63 5.53
N GLU A 480 -1.63 -37.40 4.79
CA GLU A 480 -1.94 -38.78 4.43
C GLU A 480 -1.38 -39.80 5.47
N GLU A 481 -0.72 -39.32 6.53
CA GLU A 481 -0.05 -40.16 7.53
C GLU A 481 1.01 -41.11 6.92
N ASP A 482 1.58 -40.74 5.76
CA ASP A 482 2.65 -41.47 5.11
C ASP A 482 4.01 -41.02 5.69
N TYR A 483 4.23 -41.42 6.94
CA TYR A 483 5.41 -40.99 7.69
C TYR A 483 6.74 -41.57 7.17
N GLU A 484 6.70 -42.68 6.45
CA GLU A 484 7.88 -43.25 5.79
C GLU A 484 8.35 -42.35 4.63
N SER A 485 7.41 -41.93 3.75
CA SER A 485 7.70 -41.02 2.66
C SER A 485 8.14 -39.65 3.18
N LEU A 486 7.51 -39.15 4.24
CA LEU A 486 7.87 -37.90 4.91
C LEU A 486 9.29 -37.95 5.46
N LEU A 487 9.66 -39.02 6.19
CA LEU A 487 11.01 -39.21 6.71
C LEU A 487 12.05 -39.28 5.59
N ASN A 488 11.76 -40.05 4.53
CA ASN A 488 12.64 -40.17 3.38
C ASN A 488 12.89 -38.81 2.71
N LEU A 489 11.84 -37.99 2.53
CA LEU A 489 11.95 -36.65 1.97
C LEU A 489 12.82 -35.75 2.86
N LEU A 490 12.61 -35.75 4.16
CA LEU A 490 13.38 -34.95 5.13
C LEU A 490 14.83 -35.46 5.31
N SER A 491 15.11 -36.69 4.93
CA SER A 491 16.46 -37.27 4.98
C SER A 491 17.34 -36.84 3.80
N ASP A 492 16.76 -36.33 2.72
CA ASP A 492 17.50 -35.80 1.57
C ASP A 492 18.31 -34.56 1.99
N THR A 493 19.64 -34.71 1.91
CA THR A 493 20.56 -33.65 2.38
C THR A 493 20.66 -32.44 1.47
N SER A 494 20.20 -32.56 0.23
CA SER A 494 20.33 -31.50 -0.78
C SER A 494 19.42 -30.29 -0.55
N HIS A 495 18.34 -30.46 0.22
CA HIS A 495 17.27 -29.47 0.39
C HIS A 495 16.77 -29.29 1.82
N ARG A 496 17.44 -29.90 2.80
CA ARG A 496 17.03 -29.94 4.20
C ARG A 496 17.32 -28.64 4.94
N SER A 497 16.33 -28.06 5.58
CA SER A 497 16.50 -27.02 6.60
C SER A 497 16.22 -27.58 8.00
N ILE A 498 16.84 -26.99 9.01
CA ILE A 498 16.60 -27.39 10.41
C ILE A 498 15.15 -27.04 10.79
N GLU A 499 14.62 -25.94 10.26
CA GLU A 499 13.23 -25.54 10.46
C GLU A 499 12.25 -26.58 9.91
N ALA A 500 12.51 -27.14 8.73
CA ALA A 500 11.70 -28.22 8.18
C ALA A 500 11.69 -29.46 9.08
N LEU A 501 12.87 -29.87 9.55
CA LEU A 501 12.97 -30.99 10.49
C LEU A 501 12.15 -30.72 11.76
N LEU A 502 12.22 -29.52 12.33
CA LEU A 502 11.48 -29.16 13.53
C LEU A 502 9.97 -29.06 13.26
N HIS A 503 9.58 -28.51 12.11
CA HIS A 503 8.17 -28.36 11.75
C HIS A 503 7.46 -29.71 11.66
N TYR A 504 8.08 -30.69 11.00
CA TYR A 504 7.48 -32.02 10.82
C TYR A 504 7.83 -33.03 11.93
N ALA A 505 8.75 -32.70 12.84
CA ALA A 505 9.19 -33.61 13.89
C ALA A 505 8.04 -34.16 14.75
N HIS A 506 7.01 -33.33 15.03
CA HIS A 506 5.87 -33.75 15.85
C HIS A 506 5.04 -34.88 15.21
N HIS A 507 5.03 -34.99 13.88
CA HIS A 507 4.39 -36.10 13.18
C HIS A 507 5.21 -37.39 13.25
N LEU A 508 6.53 -37.26 13.33
CA LEU A 508 7.48 -38.36 13.22
C LEU A 508 7.96 -38.93 14.59
N THR A 509 7.95 -38.13 15.65
CA THR A 509 8.52 -38.51 16.97
C THR A 509 7.79 -39.66 17.66
N GLU A 510 6.57 -40.02 17.26
CA GLU A 510 5.90 -41.20 17.80
C GLU A 510 6.41 -42.53 17.21
N ILE A 511 6.84 -42.52 15.93
CA ILE A 511 7.16 -43.73 15.16
C ILE A 511 8.67 -43.76 14.83
N TYR A 512 9.26 -42.62 14.46
CA TYR A 512 10.63 -42.47 13.96
C TYR A 512 11.46 -41.53 14.85
N SER A 513 11.30 -41.67 16.17
CA SER A 513 11.94 -40.78 17.16
C SER A 513 13.46 -40.70 17.00
N ASP A 514 14.12 -41.84 16.88
CA ASP A 514 15.57 -41.89 16.84
C ASP A 514 16.13 -41.32 15.54
N GLU A 515 15.45 -41.60 14.41
CA GLU A 515 15.86 -41.15 13.10
C GLU A 515 15.74 -39.61 12.98
N ILE A 516 14.64 -39.04 13.43
CA ILE A 516 14.44 -37.56 13.35
C ILE A 516 15.38 -36.81 14.29
N LEU A 517 15.65 -37.37 15.50
CA LEU A 517 16.61 -36.80 16.44
C LEU A 517 18.03 -36.84 15.89
N GLN A 518 18.43 -37.94 15.22
CA GLN A 518 19.74 -38.05 14.56
C GLN A 518 19.87 -37.05 13.41
N LEU A 519 18.82 -36.85 12.63
CA LEU A 519 18.78 -35.84 11.56
C LEU A 519 18.93 -34.42 12.10
N LEU A 520 18.27 -34.12 13.21
CA LEU A 520 18.38 -32.82 13.89
C LEU A 520 19.79 -32.62 14.44
N HIS A 521 20.35 -33.61 15.15
CA HIS A 521 21.71 -33.57 15.67
C HIS A 521 22.71 -33.22 14.57
N LYS A 522 22.71 -34.02 13.50
CA LYS A 522 23.63 -33.84 12.37
C LYS A 522 23.47 -32.46 11.71
N SER A 523 22.25 -31.95 11.60
CA SER A 523 21.99 -30.66 10.95
C SER A 523 22.40 -29.47 11.81
N ILE A 524 22.14 -29.54 13.12
CA ILE A 524 22.55 -28.51 14.10
C ILE A 524 24.06 -28.42 14.20
N CYS A 525 24.75 -29.60 14.32
CA CYS A 525 26.21 -29.64 14.39
C CYS A 525 26.84 -29.09 13.09
N LYS A 526 26.35 -29.49 11.93
CA LYS A 526 26.80 -28.96 10.64
C LYS A 526 26.63 -27.47 10.56
N TYR A 527 25.46 -26.94 10.95
CA TYR A 527 25.21 -25.49 10.96
C TYR A 527 26.18 -24.73 11.88
N ALA A 528 26.48 -25.27 13.07
CA ALA A 528 27.42 -24.67 14.02
C ALA A 528 28.86 -24.67 13.50
N GLU A 529 29.24 -25.68 12.71
CA GLU A 529 30.54 -25.77 12.07
C GLU A 529 30.72 -24.73 10.98
N GLU A 530 29.70 -24.58 10.10
CA GLU A 530 29.73 -23.73 8.90
C GLU A 530 29.50 -22.24 9.23
N ASN A 531 28.89 -21.90 10.39
CA ASN A 531 28.45 -20.54 10.69
C ASN A 531 29.08 -20.00 11.98
N VAL A 532 29.60 -18.77 11.91
CA VAL A 532 30.27 -18.09 13.04
C VAL A 532 29.66 -16.69 13.22
N GLY A 533 29.43 -16.31 14.48
CA GLY A 533 28.90 -14.98 14.84
C GLY A 533 27.70 -15.06 15.78
N ARG A 534 27.46 -13.98 16.54
CA ARG A 534 26.44 -13.94 17.59
C ARG A 534 25.05 -14.29 17.09
N ASN A 535 24.63 -13.74 15.97
CA ASN A 535 23.30 -14.01 15.38
C ASN A 535 23.10 -15.50 15.06
N HIS A 536 24.14 -16.17 14.54
CA HIS A 536 24.10 -17.61 14.28
C HIS A 536 24.03 -18.45 15.56
N TYR A 537 24.69 -18.02 16.63
CA TYR A 537 24.64 -18.71 17.92
C TYR A 537 23.26 -18.50 18.59
N GLU A 538 22.66 -17.33 18.51
CA GLU A 538 21.31 -17.07 18.99
C GLU A 538 20.27 -17.89 18.20
N TYR A 539 20.46 -18.03 16.87
CA TYR A 539 19.66 -18.94 16.06
C TYR A 539 19.77 -20.38 16.56
N ILE A 540 21.01 -20.90 16.82
CA ILE A 540 21.22 -22.25 17.39
C ILE A 540 20.48 -22.40 18.72
N VAL A 541 20.56 -21.42 19.61
CA VAL A 541 19.85 -21.43 20.90
C VAL A 541 18.33 -21.55 20.70
N ARG A 542 17.77 -20.82 19.74
CA ARG A 542 16.35 -20.94 19.37
C ARG A 542 16.00 -22.35 18.90
N ILE A 543 16.79 -22.90 18.00
CA ILE A 543 16.61 -24.27 17.50
C ILE A 543 16.70 -25.30 18.65
N LEU A 544 17.68 -25.17 19.55
CA LEU A 544 17.81 -26.06 20.71
C LEU A 544 16.60 -25.98 21.66
N LYS A 545 16.03 -24.79 21.85
CA LYS A 545 14.80 -24.61 22.63
C LYS A 545 13.63 -25.36 22.03
N GLU A 546 13.44 -25.28 20.71
CA GLU A 546 12.39 -26.03 20.02
C GLU A 546 12.65 -27.54 20.04
N THR A 547 13.88 -27.96 19.75
CA THR A 547 14.29 -29.38 19.84
C THR A 547 14.01 -29.97 21.23
N LYS A 548 14.22 -29.20 22.31
CA LYS A 548 13.96 -29.62 23.68
C LYS A 548 12.50 -29.98 23.98
N LYS A 549 11.57 -29.46 23.20
CA LYS A 549 10.11 -29.74 23.33
C LYS A 549 9.73 -31.11 22.76
N LEU A 550 10.54 -31.66 21.86
CA LEU A 550 10.29 -32.95 21.23
C LEU A 550 10.47 -34.10 22.19
N LYS A 551 9.82 -35.23 21.91
CA LYS A 551 10.04 -36.51 22.63
C LYS A 551 11.49 -36.95 22.42
N GLY A 552 12.23 -37.19 23.52
CA GLY A 552 13.68 -37.46 23.46
C GLY A 552 14.58 -36.22 23.28
N GLY A 553 14.04 -35.07 22.90
CA GLY A 553 14.81 -33.87 22.58
C GLY A 553 15.61 -33.28 23.73
N LYS A 554 15.18 -33.49 25.00
CA LYS A 554 15.96 -33.02 26.16
C LYS A 554 17.34 -33.69 26.25
N ALA A 555 17.40 -35.00 26.02
CA ALA A 555 18.66 -35.75 26.04
C ALA A 555 19.58 -35.32 24.89
N LEU A 556 19.00 -35.20 23.69
CA LEU A 556 19.73 -34.73 22.52
C LEU A 556 20.31 -33.32 22.72
N VAL A 557 19.53 -32.38 23.28
CA VAL A 557 19.99 -31.00 23.52
C VAL A 557 21.15 -31.00 24.53
N GLN A 558 21.09 -31.82 25.57
CA GLN A 558 22.22 -31.96 26.52
C GLN A 558 23.47 -32.46 25.80
N GLU A 559 23.36 -33.51 25.00
CA GLU A 559 24.46 -34.04 24.19
C GLU A 559 25.08 -32.97 23.28
N ILE A 560 24.28 -32.28 22.50
CA ILE A 560 24.75 -31.20 21.59
C ILE A 560 25.46 -30.09 22.38
N VAL A 561 24.88 -29.65 23.50
CA VAL A 561 25.46 -28.56 24.30
C VAL A 561 26.79 -28.97 24.92
N GLU A 562 26.93 -30.22 25.41
CA GLU A 562 28.20 -30.75 25.91
C GLU A 562 29.24 -30.85 24.78
N GLU A 563 28.84 -31.35 23.60
CA GLU A 563 29.71 -31.40 22.43
C GLU A 563 30.19 -29.99 22.03
N PHE A 564 29.29 -29.00 22.00
CA PHE A 564 29.63 -27.63 21.65
C PHE A 564 30.54 -26.95 22.67
N ARG A 565 30.37 -27.23 23.98
CA ARG A 565 31.25 -26.74 25.05
C ARG A 565 32.67 -27.25 24.91
N VAL A 566 32.85 -28.47 24.43
CA VAL A 566 34.19 -29.06 24.18
C VAL A 566 34.77 -28.52 22.87
N THR A 567 34.02 -28.64 21.78
CA THR A 567 34.49 -28.36 20.42
C THR A 567 34.74 -26.87 20.22
N TYR A 568 33.83 -26.01 20.69
CA TYR A 568 33.84 -24.57 20.45
C TYR A 568 34.24 -23.72 21.66
N LYS A 569 34.98 -24.31 22.64
CA LYS A 569 35.45 -23.59 23.85
C LYS A 569 36.21 -22.29 23.60
N ARG A 570 36.76 -22.10 22.39
CA ARG A 570 37.49 -20.89 21.96
C ARG A 570 36.59 -19.85 21.32
N ARG A 571 35.24 -20.05 21.25
CA ARG A 571 34.26 -19.10 20.75
C ARG A 571 33.50 -18.48 21.94
N PRO A 572 33.97 -17.34 22.54
CA PRO A 572 33.41 -16.79 23.78
C PRO A 572 31.92 -16.48 23.70
N SER A 573 31.50 -15.85 22.59
CA SER A 573 30.08 -15.48 22.36
C SER A 573 29.17 -16.71 22.27
N MET A 574 29.67 -17.85 21.74
CA MET A 574 28.90 -19.09 21.71
C MET A 574 28.76 -19.66 23.13
N MET A 575 29.83 -19.62 23.92
CA MET A 575 29.80 -20.06 25.32
C MET A 575 28.88 -19.20 26.18
N GLU A 576 28.80 -17.93 25.89
CA GLU A 576 27.88 -16.99 26.55
C GLU A 576 26.42 -17.39 26.32
N VAL A 577 26.00 -17.56 25.05
CA VAL A 577 24.60 -17.89 24.71
C VAL A 577 24.18 -19.29 25.17
N LEU A 578 25.13 -20.22 25.28
CA LEU A 578 24.90 -21.59 25.80
C LEU A 578 24.93 -21.68 27.33
N ARG A 579 25.13 -20.56 28.05
CA ARG A 579 25.27 -20.60 29.54
C ARG A 579 24.00 -21.05 30.25
N ASN A 580 22.84 -20.82 29.63
CA ASN A 580 21.52 -21.12 30.20
C ASN A 580 20.96 -22.51 29.81
N PHE A 581 21.74 -23.34 29.13
CA PHE A 581 21.42 -24.74 28.81
C PHE A 581 22.22 -25.70 29.73
#